data_44e6d162999e8051b22f3649243d6525
#
_entry.id   44e6d162999e8051b22f3649243d6525
#
_cell.length_a   1.000
_cell.length_b   1.000
_cell.length_c   1.000
_cell.angle_alpha   90.00
_cell.angle_beta   90.00
_cell.angle_gamma   90.00
#
_symmetry.space_group_name_H-M   'P 1'
#
loop_
_entity.id
_entity.type
_entity.pdbx_description
1 polymer ?
#
loop_
_entity_poly.entity_id
_entity_poly.type
_entity_poly.pdbx_seq_one_letter_code
_entity_poly.pdbx_strand_id
1 'polypeptide(L)'
;MNNARPAATLAKVKRMNQSLRHEEPDRVPVGEFFWGSFLNRWRRELGLPEDTDPYEYYDLDWIVTTPNMDPHIRPFETLRETTGEVVVRTGFGGVVRKRFDLPMPEAISWETDTLEKLEAFEFDPPADPRRFFGGGDNQIAGVGDGFARNSPPWVDTVKALRNKYAVYGSMIEVSECLTRMIGQMNTLLWVGEYPERFGRQILRIGEFYYECCKAGIEAAEGLLDGMVIWGDVAYSANMFFPPDYWRAYFRPCVEKMIALCHQHALPVIYHGCGNVSAILPDFIEMHLDAYNPLEAKAGLDVVNLRRQYGHALAFCGNGNIQVWEAGQPDALRREVLRKLNAAKGGGYIFQSDHSVSSGVSGHTYDFIVNLVREFGRYPLQLGEYDEPV
;
A
#
# COMPACT_ATOMS: atom_id res chain seq x y z
N MET A 1 2.33 0.76 33.63
CA MET A 1 0.92 0.75 33.22
C MET A 1 0.72 -0.47 32.34
N ASN A 2 -0.35 -1.23 32.57
CA ASN A 2 -0.59 -2.50 31.89
C ASN A 2 -0.85 -2.20 30.37
N ASN A 3 0.11 -2.55 29.52
CA ASN A 3 0.12 -2.21 28.10
C ASN A 3 -0.67 -3.22 27.25
N ALA A 4 -1.68 -3.88 27.84
CA ALA A 4 -2.51 -4.83 27.14
C ALA A 4 -3.45 -4.12 26.15
N ARG A 5 -3.43 -4.56 24.88
CA ARG A 5 -4.32 -4.05 23.85
C ARG A 5 -5.79 -4.28 24.22
N PRO A 6 -6.70 -3.38 23.82
CA PRO A 6 -8.14 -3.60 23.94
C PRO A 6 -8.59 -4.89 23.25
N ALA A 7 -9.58 -5.59 23.83
CA ALA A 7 -10.12 -6.83 23.26
C ALA A 7 -10.62 -6.64 21.79
N ALA A 8 -11.25 -5.49 21.51
CA ALA A 8 -11.69 -5.16 20.14
C ALA A 8 -10.52 -5.10 19.14
N THR A 9 -9.39 -4.51 19.54
CA THR A 9 -8.19 -4.46 18.70
C THR A 9 -7.55 -5.83 18.51
N LEU A 10 -7.50 -6.64 19.57
CA LEU A 10 -7.01 -8.02 19.47
C LEU A 10 -7.88 -8.86 18.52
N ALA A 11 -9.20 -8.62 18.48
CA ALA A 11 -10.09 -9.25 17.52
C ALA A 11 -9.75 -8.85 16.07
N LYS A 12 -9.40 -7.58 15.82
CA LYS A 12 -8.93 -7.11 14.50
C LYS A 12 -7.63 -7.81 14.07
N VAL A 13 -6.63 -7.85 14.95
CA VAL A 13 -5.36 -8.55 14.69
C VAL A 13 -5.60 -10.04 14.42
N LYS A 14 -6.41 -10.69 15.24
CA LYS A 14 -6.77 -12.11 15.03
C LYS A 14 -7.43 -12.32 13.68
N ARG A 15 -8.39 -11.45 13.30
CA ARG A 15 -9.13 -11.53 12.03
C ARG A 15 -8.21 -11.41 10.82
N MET A 16 -7.29 -10.44 10.83
CA MET A 16 -6.26 -10.29 9.81
C MET A 16 -5.40 -11.56 9.69
N ASN A 17 -4.85 -12.03 10.80
CA ASN A 17 -3.98 -13.20 10.82
C ASN A 17 -4.69 -14.49 10.38
N GLN A 18 -5.95 -14.70 10.77
CA GLN A 18 -6.74 -15.86 10.31
C GLN A 18 -6.97 -15.77 8.81
N SER A 19 -7.42 -14.61 8.30
CA SER A 19 -7.65 -14.45 6.87
C SER A 19 -6.38 -14.71 6.05
N LEU A 20 -5.22 -14.14 6.45
CA LEU A 20 -3.95 -14.37 5.75
C LEU A 20 -3.49 -15.84 5.78
N ARG A 21 -3.88 -16.61 6.79
CA ARG A 21 -3.60 -18.06 6.88
C ARG A 21 -4.68 -18.94 6.23
N HIS A 22 -5.60 -18.34 5.47
CA HIS A 22 -6.74 -19.07 4.87
C HIS A 22 -7.61 -19.79 5.90
N GLU A 23 -7.84 -19.15 7.02
CA GLU A 23 -8.79 -19.55 8.05
C GLU A 23 -9.96 -18.58 8.06
N GLU A 24 -11.18 -19.05 8.25
CA GLU A 24 -12.36 -18.20 8.36
C GLU A 24 -12.40 -17.49 9.72
N PRO A 25 -12.29 -16.15 9.78
CA PRO A 25 -12.49 -15.42 11.03
C PRO A 25 -13.98 -15.24 11.38
N ASP A 26 -14.30 -14.37 12.33
CA ASP A 26 -15.68 -13.99 12.65
C ASP A 26 -16.38 -13.24 11.50
N ARG A 27 -15.64 -12.46 10.74
CA ARG A 27 -16.08 -11.79 9.52
C ARG A 27 -14.90 -11.53 8.58
N VAL A 28 -15.19 -11.22 7.32
CA VAL A 28 -14.19 -10.77 6.35
C VAL A 28 -13.54 -9.48 6.87
N PRO A 29 -12.18 -9.42 6.92
CA PRO A 29 -11.48 -8.19 7.26
C PRO A 29 -11.74 -7.10 6.22
N VAL A 30 -11.78 -5.86 6.68
CA VAL A 30 -11.95 -4.68 5.82
C VAL A 30 -10.79 -3.72 6.02
N GLY A 31 -10.15 -3.33 4.94
CA GLY A 31 -9.17 -2.26 4.90
C GLY A 31 -9.51 -1.25 3.82
N GLU A 32 -8.83 -0.09 3.82
CA GLU A 32 -8.99 0.87 2.74
C GLU A 32 -7.87 1.90 2.72
N PHE A 33 -7.67 2.50 1.53
CA PHE A 33 -6.88 3.69 1.32
C PHE A 33 -7.76 4.80 0.73
N PHE A 34 -7.76 5.97 1.35
CA PHE A 34 -8.63 7.07 0.96
C PHE A 34 -7.83 8.24 0.40
N TRP A 35 -8.25 8.78 -0.73
CA TRP A 35 -7.75 10.07 -1.16
C TRP A 35 -8.39 11.20 -0.33
N GLY A 36 -7.63 12.26 -0.04
CA GLY A 36 -8.12 13.40 0.71
C GLY A 36 -9.31 14.09 0.04
N SER A 37 -9.33 14.13 -1.30
CA SER A 37 -10.47 14.64 -2.06
C SER A 37 -11.74 13.81 -1.85
N PHE A 38 -11.63 12.49 -1.70
CA PHE A 38 -12.75 11.66 -1.27
C PHE A 38 -13.19 12.01 0.16
N LEU A 39 -12.24 12.10 1.10
CA LEU A 39 -12.56 12.39 2.51
C LEU A 39 -13.30 13.74 2.67
N ASN A 40 -12.89 14.76 1.92
CA ASN A 40 -13.54 16.05 1.90
C ASN A 40 -14.99 15.95 1.35
N ARG A 41 -15.20 15.17 0.28
CA ARG A 41 -16.51 14.90 -0.27
C ARG A 41 -17.38 14.09 0.71
N TRP A 42 -16.85 13.01 1.25
CA TRP A 42 -17.50 12.11 2.19
C TRP A 42 -18.01 12.83 3.44
N ARG A 43 -17.17 13.65 4.09
CA ARG A 43 -17.57 14.43 5.26
C ARG A 43 -18.69 15.40 4.94
N ARG A 44 -18.59 16.09 3.81
CA ARG A 44 -19.65 17.04 3.36
C ARG A 44 -20.95 16.33 3.06
N GLU A 45 -20.94 15.22 2.33
CA GLU A 45 -22.16 14.49 1.94
C GLU A 45 -22.87 13.84 3.12
N LEU A 46 -22.12 13.35 4.10
CA LEU A 46 -22.68 12.72 5.31
C LEU A 46 -22.86 13.70 6.49
N GLY A 47 -22.52 14.97 6.33
CA GLY A 47 -22.64 15.98 7.38
C GLY A 47 -21.72 15.74 8.57
N LEU A 48 -20.52 15.18 8.34
CA LEU A 48 -19.57 14.81 9.38
C LEU A 48 -18.60 15.96 9.72
N PRO A 49 -18.10 16.04 10.97
CA PRO A 49 -17.01 16.95 11.34
C PRO A 49 -15.75 16.77 10.47
N GLU A 50 -14.97 17.84 10.30
CA GLU A 50 -13.76 17.82 9.45
C GLU A 50 -12.67 16.86 9.99
N ASP A 51 -12.64 16.62 11.28
CA ASP A 51 -11.69 15.75 11.97
C ASP A 51 -12.16 14.29 12.06
N THR A 52 -13.33 13.95 11.51
CA THR A 52 -13.82 12.56 11.52
C THR A 52 -12.84 11.64 10.82
N ASP A 53 -12.33 10.65 11.55
CA ASP A 53 -11.44 9.62 11.02
C ASP A 53 -12.26 8.51 10.33
N PRO A 54 -12.07 8.25 9.02
CA PRO A 54 -12.80 7.22 8.30
C PRO A 54 -12.49 5.81 8.81
N TYR A 55 -11.28 5.57 9.31
CA TYR A 55 -10.90 4.26 9.87
C TYR A 55 -11.69 3.95 11.15
N GLU A 56 -11.89 4.95 12.01
CA GLU A 56 -12.73 4.79 13.20
C GLU A 56 -14.22 4.73 12.84
N TYR A 57 -14.69 5.60 11.95
CA TYR A 57 -16.09 5.67 11.53
C TYR A 57 -16.59 4.34 10.94
N TYR A 58 -15.75 3.73 10.10
CA TYR A 58 -16.06 2.44 9.46
C TYR A 58 -15.50 1.24 10.22
N ASP A 59 -14.94 1.40 11.41
CA ASP A 59 -14.33 0.33 12.21
C ASP A 59 -13.45 -0.61 11.35
N LEU A 60 -12.53 -0.02 10.58
CA LEU A 60 -11.62 -0.77 9.72
C LEU A 60 -10.65 -1.60 10.55
N ASP A 61 -10.17 -2.72 9.97
CA ASP A 61 -9.42 -3.70 10.73
C ASP A 61 -7.93 -3.39 10.85
N TRP A 62 -7.34 -2.80 9.83
CA TRP A 62 -5.91 -2.57 9.77
C TRP A 62 -5.56 -1.20 9.21
N ILE A 63 -4.35 -0.75 9.52
CA ILE A 63 -3.79 0.52 9.05
C ILE A 63 -2.32 0.36 8.74
N VAL A 64 -1.83 1.08 7.72
CA VAL A 64 -0.43 1.11 7.34
C VAL A 64 0.25 2.35 7.89
N THR A 65 1.46 2.19 8.38
CA THR A 65 2.32 3.28 8.86
C THR A 65 3.66 3.22 8.16
N THR A 66 4.22 4.39 7.86
CA THR A 66 5.41 4.50 7.02
C THR A 66 6.50 5.29 7.75
N PRO A 67 7.71 4.70 7.96
CA PRO A 67 8.86 5.46 8.46
C PRO A 67 9.42 6.39 7.38
N ASN A 68 10.41 7.19 7.72
CA ASN A 68 11.13 7.95 6.71
C ASN A 68 11.98 7.01 5.83
N MET A 69 11.58 6.86 4.56
CA MET A 69 12.24 5.99 3.58
C MET A 69 13.10 6.78 2.57
N ASP A 70 13.25 8.08 2.77
CA ASP A 70 14.02 8.93 1.86
C ASP A 70 15.49 8.49 1.81
N PRO A 71 16.11 8.43 0.64
CA PRO A 71 17.55 8.18 0.49
C PRO A 71 18.40 9.15 1.30
N HIS A 72 18.01 10.43 1.33
CA HIS A 72 18.56 11.45 2.23
C HIS A 72 17.51 11.90 3.24
N ILE A 73 17.82 11.80 4.53
CA ILE A 73 16.94 12.20 5.63
C ILE A 73 17.03 13.71 5.81
N ARG A 74 16.24 14.42 5.04
CA ARG A 74 16.14 15.89 5.10
C ARG A 74 14.67 16.32 5.03
N PRO A 75 14.28 17.43 5.69
CA PRO A 75 12.98 18.05 5.47
C PRO A 75 12.81 18.48 4.01
N PHE A 76 11.57 18.65 3.56
CA PHE A 76 11.32 19.24 2.25
C PHE A 76 11.95 20.64 2.18
N GLU A 77 12.68 20.89 1.11
CA GLU A 77 13.06 22.24 0.74
C GLU A 77 11.93 22.87 -0.07
N THR A 78 11.20 23.82 0.50
CA THR A 78 10.14 24.54 -0.23
C THR A 78 10.78 25.54 -1.18
N LEU A 79 10.67 25.26 -2.49
CA LEU A 79 11.20 26.10 -3.55
C LEU A 79 10.20 27.20 -3.95
N ARG A 80 8.91 26.91 -3.92
CA ARG A 80 7.82 27.84 -4.19
C ARG A 80 6.55 27.39 -3.48
N GLU A 81 5.78 28.35 -2.95
CA GLU A 81 4.47 28.09 -2.37
C GLU A 81 3.50 29.21 -2.72
N THR A 82 2.27 28.83 -3.07
CA THR A 82 1.14 29.72 -3.36
C THR A 82 -0.12 29.16 -2.71
N THR A 83 -1.25 29.85 -2.85
CA THR A 83 -2.55 29.34 -2.36
C THR A 83 -3.04 28.10 -3.12
N GLY A 84 -2.53 27.84 -4.34
CA GLY A 84 -2.99 26.74 -5.20
C GLY A 84 -2.01 25.58 -5.34
N GLU A 85 -0.72 25.77 -5.01
CA GLU A 85 0.31 24.76 -5.19
C GLU A 85 1.53 24.99 -4.29
N VAL A 86 2.29 23.90 -4.10
CA VAL A 86 3.62 23.96 -3.52
C VAL A 86 4.61 23.19 -4.40
N VAL A 87 5.83 23.70 -4.53
CA VAL A 87 6.95 23.03 -5.20
C VAL A 87 8.02 22.79 -4.16
N VAL A 88 8.41 21.53 -4.00
CA VAL A 88 9.40 21.13 -3.01
C VAL A 88 10.44 20.21 -3.60
N ARG A 89 11.65 20.23 -3.03
CA ARG A 89 12.66 19.19 -3.21
C ARG A 89 12.56 18.19 -2.07
N THR A 90 12.49 16.91 -2.41
CA THR A 90 12.34 15.80 -1.45
C THR A 90 13.69 15.18 -1.07
N GLY A 91 13.70 14.33 -0.06
CA GLY A 91 14.87 13.52 0.29
C GLY A 91 15.26 12.48 -0.77
N PHE A 92 14.40 12.21 -1.76
CA PHE A 92 14.74 11.44 -2.96
C PHE A 92 15.55 12.23 -3.99
N GLY A 93 15.76 13.55 -3.80
CA GLY A 93 16.39 14.41 -4.78
C GLY A 93 15.45 14.84 -5.91
N GLY A 94 14.23 14.39 -5.92
CA GLY A 94 13.20 14.81 -6.87
C GLY A 94 12.60 16.17 -6.48
N VAL A 95 12.41 17.04 -7.46
CA VAL A 95 11.60 18.26 -7.35
C VAL A 95 10.19 17.92 -7.79
N VAL A 96 9.24 18.12 -6.91
CA VAL A 96 7.83 17.81 -7.17
C VAL A 96 6.95 19.02 -6.95
N ARG A 97 5.92 19.15 -7.79
CA ARG A 97 4.86 20.15 -7.69
C ARG A 97 3.59 19.45 -7.19
N LYS A 98 3.06 19.89 -6.06
CA LYS A 98 1.76 19.49 -5.56
C LYS A 98 0.77 20.62 -5.77
N ARG A 99 -0.16 20.41 -6.68
CA ARG A 99 -1.36 21.24 -6.83
C ARG A 99 -2.43 20.76 -5.85
N PHE A 100 -3.10 21.67 -5.16
CA PHE A 100 -4.08 21.30 -4.13
C PHE A 100 -5.43 20.87 -4.70
N ASP A 101 -5.67 21.14 -5.99
CA ASP A 101 -6.83 20.66 -6.75
C ASP A 101 -6.65 19.27 -7.39
N LEU A 102 -5.43 18.71 -7.33
CA LEU A 102 -5.12 17.39 -7.88
C LEU A 102 -4.63 16.43 -6.80
N PRO A 103 -5.02 15.15 -6.85
CA PRO A 103 -4.64 14.19 -5.82
C PRO A 103 -3.15 13.84 -5.85
N MET A 104 -2.54 13.73 -7.03
CA MET A 104 -1.15 13.30 -7.18
C MET A 104 -0.19 14.47 -7.41
N PRO A 105 1.01 14.45 -6.81
CA PRO A 105 2.07 15.38 -7.16
C PRO A 105 2.63 15.09 -8.56
N GLU A 106 3.14 16.12 -9.21
CA GLU A 106 3.83 16.04 -10.50
C GLU A 106 5.34 16.18 -10.27
N ALA A 107 6.10 15.21 -10.77
CA ALA A 107 7.57 15.31 -10.74
C ALA A 107 8.06 16.26 -11.85
N ILE A 108 8.95 17.18 -11.50
CA ILE A 108 9.47 18.23 -12.40
C ILE A 108 10.90 17.93 -12.84
N SER A 109 11.77 17.51 -11.90
CA SER A 109 13.18 17.23 -12.17
C SER A 109 13.77 16.33 -11.09
N TRP A 110 14.96 15.80 -11.34
CA TRP A 110 15.67 14.91 -10.43
C TRP A 110 17.14 15.30 -10.33
N GLU A 111 17.73 15.22 -9.15
CA GLU A 111 19.16 15.42 -8.93
C GLU A 111 19.99 14.30 -9.59
N THR A 112 19.45 13.08 -9.64
CA THR A 112 20.06 11.88 -10.22
C THR A 112 19.54 11.60 -11.64
N ASP A 113 19.61 12.58 -12.52
CA ASP A 113 19.08 12.52 -13.89
C ASP A 113 19.98 11.79 -14.91
N THR A 114 21.16 11.29 -14.47
CA THR A 114 22.05 10.43 -15.25
C THR A 114 22.46 9.19 -14.47
N LEU A 115 22.86 8.14 -15.20
CA LEU A 115 23.30 6.89 -14.58
C LEU A 115 24.57 7.06 -13.76
N GLU A 116 25.50 7.95 -14.20
CA GLU A 116 26.72 8.30 -13.47
C GLU A 116 26.40 8.96 -12.11
N LYS A 117 25.41 9.85 -12.09
CA LYS A 117 24.96 10.48 -10.83
C LYS A 117 24.31 9.47 -9.90
N LEU A 118 23.54 8.52 -10.44
CA LEU A 118 22.97 7.44 -9.63
C LEU A 118 24.06 6.52 -9.06
N GLU A 119 25.09 6.20 -9.85
CA GLU A 119 26.22 5.40 -9.38
C GLU A 119 27.03 6.10 -8.29
N ALA A 120 27.17 7.41 -8.38
CA ALA A 120 27.89 8.24 -7.40
C ALA A 120 27.02 8.62 -6.18
N PHE A 121 25.72 8.27 -6.18
CA PHE A 121 24.82 8.66 -5.09
C PHE A 121 25.14 7.89 -3.82
N GLU A 122 25.28 8.61 -2.71
CA GLU A 122 25.49 8.04 -1.36
C GLU A 122 24.19 8.15 -0.57
N PHE A 123 23.77 7.03 0.04
CA PHE A 123 22.59 6.97 0.87
C PHE A 123 22.92 7.35 2.31
N ASP A 124 22.02 8.05 2.99
CA ASP A 124 22.11 8.20 4.45
C ASP A 124 21.95 6.80 5.11
N PRO A 125 22.55 6.57 6.30
CA PRO A 125 22.53 5.26 6.91
C PRO A 125 21.12 4.66 7.04
N PRO A 126 20.91 3.39 6.67
CA PRO A 126 19.61 2.72 6.80
C PRO A 126 19.07 2.73 8.23
N ALA A 127 19.96 2.55 9.23
CA ALA A 127 19.61 2.52 10.65
C ALA A 127 19.68 3.89 11.34
N ASP A 128 19.71 5.00 10.58
CA ASP A 128 19.72 6.33 11.20
C ASP A 128 18.44 6.53 12.05
N PRO A 129 18.58 6.85 13.34
CA PRO A 129 17.42 7.02 14.24
C PRO A 129 16.39 8.05 13.77
N ARG A 130 16.80 9.05 12.96
CA ARG A 130 15.89 10.06 12.43
C ARG A 130 14.79 9.44 11.54
N ARG A 131 15.03 8.27 10.94
CA ARG A 131 14.01 7.56 10.13
C ARG A 131 12.81 7.12 10.96
N PHE A 132 13.02 6.77 12.20
CA PHE A 132 12.03 6.12 13.06
C PHE A 132 11.55 7.01 14.21
N PHE A 133 12.46 7.81 14.75
CA PHE A 133 12.25 8.65 15.94
C PHE A 133 12.29 10.15 15.63
N GLY A 134 12.57 10.53 14.39
CA GLY A 134 12.47 11.91 13.91
C GLY A 134 11.06 12.21 13.42
N GLY A 135 10.66 13.48 13.56
CA GLY A 135 9.43 14.02 12.99
C GLY A 135 9.75 15.16 12.01
N GLY A 136 8.74 15.73 11.40
CA GLY A 136 8.87 16.92 10.54
C GLY A 136 8.36 16.74 9.12
N ASP A 137 8.78 17.62 8.23
CA ASP A 137 8.34 17.70 6.83
C ASP A 137 9.15 16.73 5.93
N ASN A 138 9.00 15.44 6.17
CA ASN A 138 9.81 14.41 5.53
C ASN A 138 9.07 13.55 4.50
N GLN A 139 7.79 13.83 4.25
CA GLN A 139 7.01 13.11 3.23
C GLN A 139 5.98 14.02 2.57
N ILE A 140 5.85 13.90 1.25
CA ILE A 140 4.67 14.36 0.54
C ILE A 140 3.62 13.27 0.68
N ALA A 141 2.47 13.60 1.26
CA ALA A 141 1.33 12.72 1.20
C ALA A 141 1.02 12.47 -0.29
N GLY A 142 1.30 11.27 -0.78
CA GLY A 142 0.98 10.86 -2.14
C GLY A 142 -0.51 10.77 -2.36
N VAL A 143 -1.27 10.69 -1.27
CA VAL A 143 -2.72 10.54 -1.23
C VAL A 143 -3.32 11.75 -0.54
N GLY A 144 -4.18 12.48 -1.24
CA GLY A 144 -4.92 13.62 -0.69
C GLY A 144 -4.41 14.99 -1.11
N ASP A 145 -5.11 16.00 -0.67
CA ASP A 145 -4.99 17.40 -1.12
C ASP A 145 -3.88 18.16 -0.41
N GLY A 146 -3.16 17.52 0.50
CA GLY A 146 -2.07 18.10 1.26
C GLY A 146 -0.77 17.33 1.12
N PHE A 147 0.25 17.84 1.77
CA PHE A 147 1.45 17.09 2.09
C PHE A 147 1.71 17.19 3.59
N ALA A 148 2.28 16.13 4.16
CA ALA A 148 2.47 16.08 5.61
C ALA A 148 3.55 17.05 6.04
N ARG A 149 3.16 18.04 6.86
CA ARG A 149 4.07 18.90 7.64
C ARG A 149 4.00 18.50 9.10
N ASN A 150 5.11 18.60 9.80
CA ASN A 150 5.21 18.29 11.22
C ASN A 150 4.69 16.89 11.59
N SER A 151 5.01 15.90 10.73
CA SER A 151 4.68 14.51 11.03
C SER A 151 5.29 14.07 12.36
N PRO A 152 4.55 13.36 13.21
CA PRO A 152 5.12 12.79 14.44
C PRO A 152 6.17 11.71 14.10
N PRO A 153 7.05 11.37 15.05
CA PRO A 153 7.92 10.21 14.90
C PRO A 153 7.14 8.95 14.56
N TRP A 154 7.68 8.13 13.66
CA TRP A 154 6.98 6.92 13.20
C TRP A 154 6.65 5.95 14.34
N VAL A 155 7.59 5.70 15.25
CA VAL A 155 7.38 4.80 16.39
C VAL A 155 6.26 5.31 17.30
N ASP A 156 6.13 6.61 17.48
CA ASP A 156 5.04 7.20 18.27
C ASP A 156 3.68 7.03 17.56
N THR A 157 3.66 7.17 16.23
CA THR A 157 2.47 6.88 15.42
C THR A 157 2.05 5.41 15.56
N VAL A 158 3.00 4.48 15.47
CA VAL A 158 2.74 3.04 15.67
C VAL A 158 2.14 2.80 17.06
N LYS A 159 2.73 3.37 18.11
CA LYS A 159 2.23 3.25 19.51
C LYS A 159 0.80 3.79 19.67
N ALA A 160 0.50 4.93 19.02
CA ALA A 160 -0.83 5.54 19.11
C ALA A 160 -1.90 4.68 18.41
N LEU A 161 -1.58 4.11 17.25
CA LEU A 161 -2.53 3.37 16.43
C LEU A 161 -2.74 1.91 16.86
N ARG A 162 -1.73 1.29 17.51
CA ARG A 162 -1.81 -0.14 17.88
C ARG A 162 -2.91 -0.48 18.90
N ASN A 163 -3.49 0.51 19.55
CA ASN A 163 -4.65 0.31 20.45
C ASN A 163 -6.01 0.39 19.72
N LYS A 164 -6.00 0.70 18.43
CA LYS A 164 -7.21 0.86 17.60
C LYS A 164 -7.29 -0.15 16.44
N TYR A 165 -6.14 -0.51 15.86
CA TYR A 165 -6.04 -1.29 14.63
C TYR A 165 -4.99 -2.40 14.73
N ALA A 166 -5.03 -3.36 13.78
CA ALA A 166 -3.85 -4.11 13.39
C ALA A 166 -2.92 -3.15 12.64
N VAL A 167 -1.71 -2.93 13.15
CA VAL A 167 -0.77 -1.95 12.61
C VAL A 167 0.30 -2.64 11.77
N TYR A 168 0.30 -2.30 10.49
CA TYR A 168 1.32 -2.74 9.55
C TYR A 168 2.35 -1.62 9.35
N GLY A 169 3.63 -1.95 9.53
CA GLY A 169 4.72 -1.11 9.04
C GLY A 169 4.78 -1.17 7.53
N SER A 170 5.54 -0.27 6.90
CA SER A 170 5.73 -0.38 5.46
C SER A 170 7.14 -0.03 5.02
N MET A 171 7.51 -0.54 3.84
CA MET A 171 8.74 -0.24 3.15
C MET A 171 8.47 -0.16 1.65
N ILE A 172 9.15 0.74 0.95
CA ILE A 172 9.16 0.71 -0.51
C ILE A 172 10.18 -0.31 -1.01
N GLU A 173 9.92 -0.88 -2.17
CA GLU A 173 10.95 -1.60 -2.91
C GLU A 173 11.56 -0.69 -3.99
N VAL A 174 12.45 -1.24 -4.80
CA VAL A 174 13.32 -0.47 -5.68
C VAL A 174 12.55 0.33 -6.74
N SER A 175 11.43 -0.20 -7.30
CA SER A 175 10.67 0.49 -8.36
C SER A 175 10.13 1.84 -7.88
N GLU A 176 9.59 1.88 -6.66
CA GLU A 176 9.10 3.11 -6.03
C GLU A 176 10.22 4.13 -5.79
N CYS A 177 11.39 3.65 -5.36
CA CYS A 177 12.56 4.50 -5.17
C CYS A 177 13.00 5.12 -6.50
N LEU A 178 13.14 4.31 -7.54
CA LEU A 178 13.60 4.77 -8.85
C LEU A 178 12.66 5.82 -9.45
N THR A 179 11.34 5.59 -9.38
CA THR A 179 10.36 6.57 -9.86
C THR A 179 10.55 7.94 -9.19
N ARG A 180 10.90 7.97 -7.90
CA ARG A 180 11.09 9.20 -7.12
C ARG A 180 12.49 9.81 -7.29
N MET A 181 13.54 8.99 -7.48
CA MET A 181 14.94 9.45 -7.60
C MET A 181 15.34 9.87 -9.00
N ILE A 182 14.87 9.15 -10.03
CA ILE A 182 15.32 9.33 -11.42
C ILE A 182 14.16 9.53 -12.40
N GLY A 183 12.92 9.25 -11.96
CA GLY A 183 11.69 9.32 -12.77
C GLY A 183 11.44 8.07 -13.60
N GLN A 184 10.17 7.85 -13.88
CA GLN A 184 9.70 6.66 -14.62
C GLN A 184 10.35 6.55 -16.01
N MET A 185 10.50 7.67 -16.73
CA MET A 185 11.06 7.66 -18.08
C MET A 185 12.51 7.17 -18.09
N ASN A 186 13.38 7.73 -17.21
CA ASN A 186 14.77 7.29 -17.12
C ASN A 186 14.86 5.83 -16.66
N THR A 187 14.00 5.41 -15.74
CA THR A 187 13.94 4.00 -15.33
C THR A 187 13.71 3.07 -16.53
N LEU A 188 12.74 3.38 -17.38
CA LEU A 188 12.44 2.57 -18.57
C LEU A 188 13.54 2.62 -19.62
N LEU A 189 14.08 3.80 -19.89
CA LEU A 189 15.16 3.99 -20.86
C LEU A 189 16.42 3.22 -20.44
N TRP A 190 16.83 3.31 -19.17
CA TRP A 190 18.08 2.68 -18.71
C TRP A 190 17.98 1.16 -18.59
N VAL A 191 16.78 0.61 -18.39
CA VAL A 191 16.54 -0.84 -18.55
C VAL A 191 16.85 -1.29 -20.00
N GLY A 192 16.48 -0.48 -20.99
CA GLY A 192 16.73 -0.81 -22.41
C GLY A 192 18.16 -0.53 -22.86
N GLU A 193 18.75 0.60 -22.42
CA GLU A 193 20.04 1.08 -22.92
C GLU A 193 21.23 0.50 -22.15
N TYR A 194 21.07 0.27 -20.83
CA TYR A 194 22.16 -0.14 -19.92
C TYR A 194 21.74 -1.27 -18.99
N PRO A 195 21.14 -2.37 -19.48
CA PRO A 195 20.42 -3.35 -18.64
C PRO A 195 21.27 -3.90 -17.48
N GLU A 196 22.50 -4.31 -17.74
CA GLU A 196 23.37 -4.86 -16.70
C GLU A 196 23.94 -3.79 -15.76
N ARG A 197 24.33 -2.64 -16.30
CA ARG A 197 24.89 -1.53 -15.53
C ARG A 197 23.84 -0.96 -14.58
N PHE A 198 22.63 -0.73 -15.09
CA PHE A 198 21.51 -0.26 -14.30
C PHE A 198 21.00 -1.34 -13.34
N GLY A 199 20.98 -2.61 -13.76
CA GLY A 199 20.65 -3.74 -12.89
C GLY A 199 21.50 -3.82 -11.63
N ARG A 200 22.83 -3.50 -11.71
CA ARG A 200 23.67 -3.41 -10.52
C ARG A 200 23.24 -2.29 -9.56
N GLN A 201 22.74 -1.18 -10.08
CA GLN A 201 22.21 -0.11 -9.23
C GLN A 201 20.89 -0.51 -8.57
N ILE A 202 20.01 -1.22 -9.28
CA ILE A 202 18.77 -1.78 -8.73
C ILE A 202 19.11 -2.71 -7.54
N LEU A 203 20.07 -3.61 -7.68
CA LEU A 203 20.51 -4.50 -6.59
C LEU A 203 21.09 -3.70 -5.40
N ARG A 204 21.87 -2.65 -5.65
CA ARG A 204 22.43 -1.77 -4.61
C ARG A 204 21.35 -1.03 -3.83
N ILE A 205 20.36 -0.47 -4.53
CA ILE A 205 19.21 0.21 -3.94
C ILE A 205 18.37 -0.81 -3.14
N GLY A 206 18.22 -2.03 -3.68
CA GLY A 206 17.53 -3.11 -3.00
C GLY A 206 18.17 -3.48 -1.66
N GLU A 207 19.49 -3.56 -1.60
CA GLU A 207 20.20 -3.81 -0.34
C GLU A 207 20.00 -2.68 0.68
N PHE A 208 20.01 -1.42 0.23
CA PHE A 208 19.70 -0.28 1.08
C PHE A 208 18.30 -0.39 1.71
N TYR A 209 17.25 -0.71 0.92
CA TYR A 209 15.89 -0.85 1.46
C TYR A 209 15.69 -2.11 2.30
N TYR A 210 16.41 -3.19 2.01
CA TYR A 210 16.45 -4.36 2.89
C TYR A 210 16.99 -3.98 4.29
N GLU A 211 18.10 -3.24 4.36
CA GLU A 211 18.66 -2.78 5.63
C GLU A 211 17.74 -1.73 6.33
N CYS A 212 17.06 -0.86 5.57
CA CYS A 212 16.04 0.03 6.13
C CYS A 212 14.87 -0.76 6.73
N CYS A 213 14.41 -1.81 6.05
CA CYS A 213 13.34 -2.69 6.54
C CYS A 213 13.74 -3.36 7.87
N LYS A 214 14.95 -3.91 7.93
CA LYS A 214 15.50 -4.52 9.12
C LYS A 214 15.56 -3.52 10.29
N ALA A 215 16.15 -2.35 10.07
CA ALA A 215 16.23 -1.30 11.09
C ALA A 215 14.84 -0.81 11.55
N GLY A 216 13.86 -0.74 10.64
CA GLY A 216 12.47 -0.39 10.97
C GLY A 216 11.80 -1.44 11.86
N ILE A 217 11.96 -2.72 11.57
CA ILE A 217 11.44 -3.82 12.39
C ILE A 217 12.07 -3.78 13.80
N GLU A 218 13.39 -3.58 13.88
CA GLU A 218 14.11 -3.44 15.14
C GLU A 218 13.64 -2.21 15.94
N ALA A 219 13.49 -1.05 15.30
CA ALA A 219 13.01 0.17 15.94
C ALA A 219 11.57 0.07 16.46
N ALA A 220 10.74 -0.73 15.82
CA ALA A 220 9.37 -0.98 16.23
C ALA A 220 9.24 -1.91 17.45
N GLU A 221 10.28 -2.60 17.87
CA GLU A 221 10.35 -3.42 19.11
C GLU A 221 9.14 -4.38 19.28
N GLY A 222 8.68 -5.04 18.22
CA GLY A 222 7.52 -5.96 18.24
C GLY A 222 6.15 -5.25 18.35
N LEU A 223 6.06 -3.98 18.03
CA LEU A 223 4.81 -3.23 18.02
C LEU A 223 3.98 -3.45 16.75
N LEU A 224 4.56 -3.98 15.67
CA LEU A 224 3.90 -4.23 14.40
C LEU A 224 3.15 -5.56 14.39
N ASP A 225 2.08 -5.63 13.60
CA ASP A 225 1.28 -6.84 13.36
C ASP A 225 1.53 -7.43 11.95
N GLY A 226 2.25 -6.71 11.11
CA GLY A 226 2.63 -7.12 9.76
C GLY A 226 3.40 -6.03 9.04
N MET A 227 3.72 -6.29 7.77
CA MET A 227 4.43 -5.36 6.89
C MET A 227 3.73 -5.23 5.54
N VAL A 228 3.83 -4.04 4.94
CA VAL A 228 3.45 -3.78 3.55
C VAL A 228 4.71 -3.41 2.76
N ILE A 229 4.89 -4.04 1.61
CA ILE A 229 5.94 -3.66 0.65
C ILE A 229 5.26 -2.97 -0.52
N TRP A 230 5.65 -1.70 -0.79
CA TRP A 230 5.12 -0.92 -1.90
C TRP A 230 6.00 -1.08 -3.12
N GLY A 231 5.42 -1.52 -4.25
CA GLY A 231 6.21 -1.76 -5.46
C GLY A 231 5.37 -1.75 -6.73
N ASP A 232 5.16 -0.59 -7.33
CA ASP A 232 4.48 -0.47 -8.60
C ASP A 232 5.45 -0.87 -9.74
N VAL A 233 5.23 -2.06 -10.30
CA VAL A 233 6.06 -2.67 -11.37
C VAL A 233 5.29 -2.89 -12.67
N ALA A 234 4.04 -2.45 -12.71
CA ALA A 234 3.14 -2.67 -13.84
C ALA A 234 2.20 -1.48 -14.07
N TYR A 235 1.61 -1.43 -15.26
CA TYR A 235 0.49 -0.56 -15.60
C TYR A 235 -0.70 -1.43 -16.03
N SER A 236 -1.80 -0.83 -16.39
CA SER A 236 -3.05 -1.57 -16.63
C SER A 236 -2.97 -2.67 -17.67
N ALA A 237 -2.08 -2.58 -18.66
CA ALA A 237 -1.97 -3.59 -19.73
C ALA A 237 -0.87 -4.63 -19.48
N ASN A 238 0.25 -4.25 -18.82
CA ASN A 238 1.42 -5.13 -18.69
C ASN A 238 2.38 -4.62 -17.61
N MET A 239 3.46 -5.37 -17.36
CA MET A 239 4.57 -4.90 -16.54
C MET A 239 5.33 -3.75 -17.22
N PHE A 240 5.98 -2.89 -16.44
CA PHE A 240 6.91 -1.85 -16.92
C PHE A 240 8.19 -2.46 -17.49
N PHE A 241 8.61 -3.61 -16.97
CA PHE A 241 9.85 -4.30 -17.34
C PHE A 241 9.55 -5.69 -17.86
N PRO A 242 10.44 -6.28 -18.69
CA PRO A 242 10.36 -7.71 -19.00
C PRO A 242 10.36 -8.53 -17.69
N PRO A 243 9.50 -9.55 -17.53
CA PRO A 243 9.46 -10.37 -16.31
C PRO A 243 10.81 -10.93 -15.89
N ASP A 244 11.64 -11.36 -16.86
CA ASP A 244 12.97 -11.91 -16.56
C ASP A 244 13.95 -10.86 -16.03
N TYR A 245 13.82 -9.59 -16.49
CA TYR A 245 14.59 -8.48 -15.94
C TYR A 245 14.16 -8.18 -14.50
N TRP A 246 12.85 -8.19 -14.22
CA TRP A 246 12.33 -8.04 -12.87
C TRP A 246 12.83 -9.17 -11.95
N ARG A 247 12.79 -10.43 -12.42
CA ARG A 247 13.31 -11.59 -11.67
C ARG A 247 14.80 -11.47 -11.36
N ALA A 248 15.58 -10.95 -12.30
CA ALA A 248 17.03 -10.83 -12.13
C ALA A 248 17.43 -9.73 -11.14
N TYR A 249 16.71 -8.60 -11.12
CA TYR A 249 17.21 -7.40 -10.45
C TYR A 249 16.29 -6.85 -9.33
N PHE A 250 14.97 -6.97 -9.45
CA PHE A 250 14.01 -6.48 -8.44
C PHE A 250 13.61 -7.56 -7.44
N ARG A 251 13.23 -8.74 -7.93
CA ARG A 251 12.80 -9.87 -7.08
C ARG A 251 13.75 -10.17 -5.92
N PRO A 252 15.10 -10.15 -6.06
CA PRO A 252 16.01 -10.52 -4.95
C PRO A 252 15.84 -9.65 -3.70
N CYS A 253 15.55 -8.36 -3.84
CA CYS A 253 15.25 -7.48 -2.72
C CYS A 253 13.94 -7.83 -2.04
N VAL A 254 12.87 -8.03 -2.82
CA VAL A 254 11.53 -8.35 -2.33
C VAL A 254 11.57 -9.68 -1.56
N GLU A 255 12.20 -10.70 -2.11
CA GLU A 255 12.36 -12.02 -1.49
C GLU A 255 13.08 -11.94 -0.14
N LYS A 256 14.20 -11.19 -0.08
CA LYS A 256 14.92 -10.95 1.18
C LYS A 256 14.06 -10.23 2.22
N MET A 257 13.28 -9.21 1.81
CA MET A 257 12.41 -8.48 2.73
C MET A 257 11.26 -9.36 3.26
N ILE A 258 10.63 -10.17 2.42
CA ILE A 258 9.59 -11.14 2.83
C ILE A 258 10.19 -12.13 3.86
N ALA A 259 11.32 -12.74 3.54
CA ALA A 259 12.00 -13.69 4.43
C ALA A 259 12.38 -13.05 5.77
N LEU A 260 12.86 -11.81 5.77
CA LEU A 260 13.18 -11.05 6.99
C LEU A 260 11.93 -10.83 7.85
N CYS A 261 10.81 -10.39 7.26
CA CYS A 261 9.56 -10.18 7.97
C CYS A 261 9.06 -11.47 8.62
N HIS A 262 9.12 -12.59 7.91
CA HIS A 262 8.73 -13.91 8.44
C HIS A 262 9.62 -14.36 9.60
N GLN A 263 10.93 -14.06 9.59
CA GLN A 263 11.83 -14.33 10.73
C GLN A 263 11.36 -13.59 12.00
N HIS A 264 10.68 -12.46 11.85
CA HIS A 264 10.09 -11.70 12.95
C HIS A 264 8.59 -12.00 13.17
N ALA A 265 8.07 -13.07 12.56
CA ALA A 265 6.65 -13.47 12.61
C ALA A 265 5.68 -12.38 12.13
N LEU A 266 6.10 -11.54 11.19
CA LEU A 266 5.30 -10.50 10.55
C LEU A 266 4.81 -10.99 9.20
N PRO A 267 3.49 -11.13 8.98
CA PRO A 267 2.95 -11.39 7.66
C PRO A 267 3.17 -10.19 6.74
N VAL A 268 3.28 -10.46 5.44
CA VAL A 268 3.61 -9.47 4.42
C VAL A 268 2.51 -9.34 3.39
N ILE A 269 2.07 -8.12 3.15
CA ILE A 269 1.20 -7.75 2.03
C ILE A 269 2.08 -6.98 1.02
N TYR A 270 2.19 -7.47 -0.22
CA TYR A 270 2.83 -6.70 -1.27
C TYR A 270 1.78 -5.89 -2.02
N HIS A 271 2.03 -4.59 -2.14
CA HIS A 271 1.19 -3.67 -2.91
C HIS A 271 1.87 -3.33 -4.23
N GLY A 272 1.19 -3.62 -5.33
CA GLY A 272 1.63 -3.23 -6.66
C GLY A 272 0.45 -3.11 -7.61
N CYS A 273 0.29 -1.91 -8.19
CA CYS A 273 -0.75 -1.61 -9.16
C CYS A 273 -0.51 -2.25 -10.52
N GLY A 274 -1.54 -2.28 -11.37
CA GLY A 274 -1.45 -2.74 -12.76
C GLY A 274 -1.57 -4.25 -12.95
N ASN A 275 -1.24 -4.69 -14.16
CA ASN A 275 -1.33 -6.11 -14.54
C ASN A 275 -0.03 -6.84 -14.21
N VAL A 276 -0.02 -7.52 -13.08
CA VAL A 276 1.10 -8.31 -12.56
C VAL A 276 0.95 -9.82 -12.77
N SER A 277 0.02 -10.25 -13.62
CA SER A 277 -0.27 -11.68 -13.83
C SER A 277 0.97 -12.50 -14.16
N ALA A 278 1.95 -11.91 -14.85
CA ALA A 278 3.19 -12.58 -15.27
C ALA A 278 4.11 -12.95 -14.10
N ILE A 279 3.98 -12.29 -12.94
CA ILE A 279 4.84 -12.47 -11.76
C ILE A 279 4.09 -12.90 -10.48
N LEU A 280 2.77 -13.10 -10.54
CA LEU A 280 2.03 -13.67 -9.40
C LEU A 280 2.58 -15.03 -8.94
N PRO A 281 2.99 -15.96 -9.86
CA PRO A 281 3.64 -17.20 -9.44
C PRO A 281 4.96 -16.97 -8.67
N ASP A 282 5.73 -15.95 -9.02
CA ASP A 282 6.97 -15.60 -8.32
C ASP A 282 6.68 -15.19 -6.87
N PHE A 283 5.61 -14.44 -6.60
CA PHE A 283 5.20 -14.09 -5.22
C PHE A 283 4.79 -15.31 -4.40
N ILE A 284 4.15 -16.30 -5.03
CA ILE A 284 3.85 -17.58 -4.37
C ILE A 284 5.13 -18.33 -4.02
N GLU A 285 6.11 -18.39 -4.92
CA GLU A 285 7.43 -19.00 -4.68
C GLU A 285 8.19 -18.31 -3.53
N MET A 286 8.07 -16.97 -3.41
CA MET A 286 8.64 -16.20 -2.32
C MET A 286 7.86 -16.30 -1.01
N HIS A 287 6.77 -17.10 -0.97
CA HIS A 287 5.89 -17.27 0.20
C HIS A 287 5.23 -15.97 0.67
N LEU A 288 4.88 -15.05 -0.24
CA LEU A 288 4.13 -13.85 0.11
C LEU A 288 2.77 -14.23 0.74
N ASP A 289 2.37 -13.56 1.83
CA ASP A 289 1.11 -13.85 2.50
C ASP A 289 -0.09 -13.30 1.72
N ALA A 290 -0.03 -12.06 1.21
CA ALA A 290 -1.12 -11.51 0.40
C ALA A 290 -0.63 -10.52 -0.66
N TYR A 291 -1.35 -10.45 -1.78
CA TYR A 291 -1.17 -9.46 -2.84
C TYR A 291 -2.29 -8.41 -2.83
N ASN A 292 -1.95 -7.15 -3.03
CA ASN A 292 -2.81 -5.96 -3.06
C ASN A 292 -2.41 -5.04 -4.25
N PRO A 293 -3.30 -4.25 -4.89
CA PRO A 293 -4.74 -4.17 -4.67
C PRO A 293 -5.56 -4.97 -5.69
N LEU A 294 -4.93 -5.59 -6.72
CA LEU A 294 -5.59 -6.37 -7.78
C LEU A 294 -6.52 -5.51 -8.64
N GLU A 295 -5.97 -4.56 -9.40
CA GLU A 295 -6.76 -3.63 -10.20
C GLU A 295 -7.70 -4.34 -11.20
N ALA A 296 -9.00 -4.17 -11.04
CA ALA A 296 -10.03 -4.74 -11.91
C ALA A 296 -9.92 -4.18 -13.35
N LYS A 297 -9.58 -2.90 -13.49
CA LYS A 297 -9.32 -2.25 -14.81
C LYS A 297 -8.10 -2.83 -15.54
N ALA A 298 -7.19 -3.47 -14.81
CA ALA A 298 -6.05 -4.19 -15.37
C ALA A 298 -6.35 -5.66 -15.73
N GLY A 299 -7.61 -6.06 -15.60
CA GLY A 299 -8.07 -7.41 -15.93
C GLY A 299 -7.86 -8.45 -14.81
N LEU A 300 -7.47 -8.00 -13.62
CA LEU A 300 -7.35 -8.87 -12.45
C LEU A 300 -8.74 -9.09 -11.81
N ASP A 301 -9.05 -10.34 -11.50
CA ASP A 301 -10.31 -10.72 -10.87
C ASP A 301 -10.04 -11.70 -9.73
N VAL A 302 -10.34 -11.28 -8.51
CA VAL A 302 -10.00 -12.06 -7.31
C VAL A 302 -10.69 -13.42 -7.25
N VAL A 303 -11.91 -13.55 -7.77
CA VAL A 303 -12.62 -14.83 -7.81
C VAL A 303 -11.92 -15.83 -8.73
N ASN A 304 -11.46 -15.35 -9.89
CA ASN A 304 -10.70 -16.18 -10.82
C ASN A 304 -9.30 -16.51 -10.27
N LEU A 305 -8.64 -15.56 -9.61
CA LEU A 305 -7.34 -15.79 -8.97
C LEU A 305 -7.45 -16.80 -7.81
N ARG A 306 -8.53 -16.75 -7.02
CA ARG A 306 -8.80 -17.77 -5.99
C ARG A 306 -9.00 -19.17 -6.57
N ARG A 307 -9.71 -19.28 -7.71
CA ARG A 307 -9.84 -20.57 -8.44
C ARG A 307 -8.50 -21.08 -8.94
N GLN A 308 -7.65 -20.18 -9.44
CA GLN A 308 -6.37 -20.54 -10.03
C GLN A 308 -5.33 -20.93 -8.99
N TYR A 309 -5.22 -20.16 -7.90
CA TYR A 309 -4.13 -20.28 -6.93
C TYR A 309 -4.56 -20.91 -5.58
N GLY A 310 -5.85 -21.07 -5.35
CA GLY A 310 -6.37 -21.71 -4.12
C GLY A 310 -5.87 -21.01 -2.85
N HIS A 311 -5.21 -21.76 -2.00
CA HIS A 311 -4.65 -21.28 -0.73
C HIS A 311 -3.15 -20.94 -0.82
N ALA A 312 -2.58 -20.82 -2.02
CA ALA A 312 -1.17 -20.51 -2.17
C ALA A 312 -0.85 -19.02 -1.96
N LEU A 313 -1.86 -18.12 -2.08
CA LEU A 313 -1.71 -16.68 -1.90
C LEU A 313 -3.05 -16.10 -1.44
N ALA A 314 -3.04 -15.29 -0.40
CA ALA A 314 -4.19 -14.48 -0.03
C ALA A 314 -4.27 -13.20 -0.89
N PHE A 315 -5.44 -12.60 -0.93
CA PHE A 315 -5.70 -11.41 -1.74
C PHE A 315 -6.33 -10.31 -0.90
N CYS A 316 -5.90 -9.06 -1.15
CA CYS A 316 -6.42 -7.86 -0.52
C CYS A 316 -6.83 -6.86 -1.60
N GLY A 317 -8.12 -6.52 -1.70
CA GLY A 317 -8.57 -5.54 -2.69
C GLY A 317 -9.56 -6.08 -3.73
N ASN A 318 -9.44 -5.60 -4.96
CA ASN A 318 -10.28 -5.95 -6.12
C ASN A 318 -11.73 -5.46 -6.08
N GLY A 319 -12.14 -4.63 -5.11
CA GLY A 319 -13.42 -3.93 -5.19
C GLY A 319 -13.36 -2.90 -6.33
N ASN A 320 -14.15 -3.10 -7.39
CA ASN A 320 -14.02 -2.35 -8.64
C ASN A 320 -14.45 -0.89 -8.47
N ILE A 321 -13.46 0.02 -8.42
CA ILE A 321 -13.69 1.45 -8.22
C ILE A 321 -14.57 2.06 -9.31
N GLN A 322 -14.54 1.58 -10.54
CA GLN A 322 -15.37 2.08 -11.63
C GLN A 322 -16.87 1.76 -11.37
N VAL A 323 -17.18 0.60 -10.81
CA VAL A 323 -18.53 0.24 -10.37
C VAL A 323 -18.96 1.11 -9.20
N TRP A 324 -18.02 1.40 -8.28
CA TRP A 324 -18.29 2.25 -7.12
C TRP A 324 -18.56 3.70 -7.53
N GLU A 325 -17.80 4.25 -8.49
CA GLU A 325 -18.00 5.58 -9.03
C GLU A 325 -19.35 5.72 -9.76
N ALA A 326 -19.79 4.67 -10.46
CA ALA A 326 -21.08 4.63 -11.12
C ALA A 326 -22.26 4.62 -10.12
N GLY A 327 -22.06 4.12 -8.90
CA GLY A 327 -22.99 4.24 -7.77
C GLY A 327 -24.35 3.56 -7.93
N GLN A 328 -24.51 2.60 -8.86
CA GLN A 328 -25.79 1.93 -9.10
C GLN A 328 -26.02 0.81 -8.06
N PRO A 329 -27.07 0.91 -7.20
CA PRO A 329 -27.22 0.01 -6.03
C PRO A 329 -27.20 -1.48 -6.37
N ASP A 330 -27.88 -1.90 -7.42
CA ASP A 330 -27.92 -3.30 -7.82
C ASP A 330 -26.57 -3.81 -8.35
N ALA A 331 -25.82 -2.95 -9.05
CA ALA A 331 -24.45 -3.27 -9.51
C ALA A 331 -23.47 -3.33 -8.34
N LEU A 332 -23.58 -2.40 -7.40
CA LEU A 332 -22.77 -2.38 -6.17
C LEU A 332 -23.01 -3.66 -5.34
N ARG A 333 -24.29 -4.03 -5.15
CA ARG A 333 -24.64 -5.25 -4.41
C ARG A 333 -24.05 -6.49 -5.08
N ARG A 334 -24.23 -6.65 -6.40
CA ARG A 334 -23.65 -7.79 -7.15
C ARG A 334 -22.12 -7.80 -7.04
N GLU A 335 -21.49 -6.67 -7.20
CA GLU A 335 -20.02 -6.53 -7.10
C GLU A 335 -19.53 -6.97 -5.71
N VAL A 336 -20.09 -6.43 -4.63
CA VAL A 336 -19.69 -6.75 -3.26
C VAL A 336 -19.90 -8.24 -2.96
N LEU A 337 -21.11 -8.79 -3.23
CA LEU A 337 -21.39 -10.19 -2.94
C LEU A 337 -20.49 -11.14 -3.74
N ARG A 338 -20.24 -10.82 -5.01
CA ARG A 338 -19.33 -11.58 -5.85
C ARG A 338 -17.90 -11.57 -5.30
N LYS A 339 -17.39 -10.42 -4.84
CA LYS A 339 -16.04 -10.36 -4.25
C LYS A 339 -15.97 -11.10 -2.90
N LEU A 340 -17.00 -11.01 -2.09
CA LEU A 340 -17.08 -11.78 -0.84
C LEU A 340 -17.04 -13.29 -1.06
N ASN A 341 -17.43 -13.80 -2.24
CA ASN A 341 -17.26 -15.21 -2.58
C ASN A 341 -15.79 -15.66 -2.51
N ALA A 342 -14.84 -14.78 -2.88
CA ALA A 342 -13.41 -15.08 -2.76
C ALA A 342 -12.92 -15.24 -1.31
N ALA A 343 -13.72 -14.83 -0.32
CA ALA A 343 -13.40 -14.94 1.10
C ALA A 343 -13.73 -16.30 1.71
N LYS A 344 -14.47 -17.18 1.01
CA LYS A 344 -14.78 -18.53 1.50
C LYS A 344 -13.51 -19.33 1.76
N GLY A 345 -13.41 -19.90 2.95
CA GLY A 345 -12.20 -20.57 3.40
C GLY A 345 -11.07 -19.62 3.82
N GLY A 346 -11.36 -18.33 4.06
CA GLY A 346 -10.34 -17.30 4.38
C GLY A 346 -9.57 -16.82 3.14
N GLY A 347 -8.44 -16.17 3.35
CA GLY A 347 -7.53 -15.73 2.26
C GLY A 347 -8.01 -14.51 1.48
N TYR A 348 -8.92 -13.71 2.03
CA TYR A 348 -9.37 -12.47 1.40
C TYR A 348 -9.62 -11.35 2.40
N ILE A 349 -9.13 -10.17 2.06
CA ILE A 349 -9.34 -8.90 2.77
C ILE A 349 -10.10 -7.97 1.82
N PHE A 350 -11.28 -7.52 2.21
CA PHE A 350 -12.08 -6.62 1.38
C PHE A 350 -11.49 -5.21 1.38
N GLN A 351 -11.26 -4.69 0.18
CA GLN A 351 -10.76 -3.34 -0.07
C GLN A 351 -11.07 -2.96 -1.52
N SER A 352 -11.02 -1.67 -1.87
CA SER A 352 -11.05 -1.22 -3.27
C SER A 352 -9.88 -1.80 -4.08
N ASP A 353 -9.99 -1.76 -5.39
CA ASP A 353 -8.92 -2.18 -6.32
C ASP A 353 -7.82 -1.12 -6.53
N HIS A 354 -7.90 -0.04 -5.78
CA HIS A 354 -6.91 1.03 -5.73
C HIS A 354 -7.11 1.81 -4.42
N SER A 355 -7.23 3.13 -4.47
CA SER A 355 -7.66 3.97 -3.35
C SER A 355 -9.01 4.60 -3.68
N VAL A 356 -9.82 4.88 -2.68
CA VAL A 356 -11.15 5.49 -2.92
C VAL A 356 -10.97 6.94 -3.37
N SER A 357 -11.39 7.22 -4.61
CA SER A 357 -11.28 8.53 -5.25
C SER A 357 -12.49 9.41 -4.97
N SER A 358 -12.39 10.72 -5.29
CA SER A 358 -13.50 11.66 -5.23
C SER A 358 -14.64 11.36 -6.24
N GLY A 359 -14.45 10.43 -7.18
CA GLY A 359 -15.50 9.91 -8.04
C GLY A 359 -16.55 9.09 -7.28
N VAL A 360 -16.13 8.43 -6.19
CA VAL A 360 -17.04 7.70 -5.30
C VAL A 360 -17.74 8.67 -4.35
N SER A 361 -19.07 8.57 -4.22
CA SER A 361 -19.79 9.36 -3.21
C SER A 361 -19.66 8.77 -1.81
N GLY A 362 -19.77 9.61 -0.78
CA GLY A 362 -19.82 9.18 0.61
C GLY A 362 -20.94 8.18 0.87
N HIS A 363 -22.11 8.42 0.29
CA HIS A 363 -23.26 7.51 0.39
C HIS A 363 -23.01 6.15 -0.31
N THR A 364 -22.30 6.15 -1.45
CA THR A 364 -21.93 4.92 -2.14
C THR A 364 -20.98 4.09 -1.28
N TYR A 365 -19.96 4.71 -0.72
CA TYR A 365 -18.99 4.00 0.12
C TYR A 365 -19.66 3.46 1.41
N ASP A 366 -20.52 4.27 2.05
CA ASP A 366 -21.32 3.83 3.20
C ASP A 366 -22.19 2.61 2.87
N PHE A 367 -22.86 2.63 1.72
CA PHE A 367 -23.65 1.49 1.24
C PHE A 367 -22.81 0.23 1.04
N ILE A 368 -21.61 0.35 0.43
CA ILE A 368 -20.67 -0.77 0.23
C ILE A 368 -20.23 -1.36 1.57
N VAL A 369 -19.79 -0.53 2.51
CA VAL A 369 -19.33 -1.02 3.83
C VAL A 369 -20.47 -1.71 4.58
N ASN A 370 -21.70 -1.19 4.48
CA ASN A 370 -22.86 -1.83 5.11
C ASN A 370 -23.17 -3.19 4.48
N LEU A 371 -23.06 -3.35 3.16
CA LEU A 371 -23.18 -4.66 2.51
C LEU A 371 -22.11 -5.65 3.00
N VAL A 372 -20.86 -5.21 3.10
CA VAL A 372 -19.77 -6.08 3.62
C VAL A 372 -20.03 -6.48 5.06
N ARG A 373 -20.54 -5.59 5.90
CA ARG A 373 -20.92 -5.90 7.29
C ARG A 373 -22.07 -6.89 7.39
N GLU A 374 -23.07 -6.76 6.52
CA GLU A 374 -24.24 -7.63 6.47
C GLU A 374 -23.87 -9.05 5.99
N PHE A 375 -23.17 -9.13 4.86
CA PHE A 375 -22.90 -10.41 4.16
C PHE A 375 -21.52 -11.00 4.44
N GLY A 376 -20.61 -10.26 5.05
CA GLY A 376 -19.23 -10.72 5.32
C GLY A 376 -19.03 -11.50 6.61
N ARG A 377 -20.11 -11.85 7.35
CA ARG A 377 -20.03 -12.69 8.56
C ARG A 377 -19.98 -14.16 8.18
N TYR A 378 -19.06 -14.91 8.80
CA TYR A 378 -18.98 -16.34 8.56
C TYR A 378 -19.98 -17.12 9.42
N PRO A 379 -20.57 -18.23 8.90
CA PRO A 379 -20.43 -18.72 7.53
C PRO A 379 -21.09 -17.76 6.52
N LEU A 380 -20.41 -17.49 5.39
CA LEU A 380 -20.92 -16.57 4.38
C LEU A 380 -22.18 -17.12 3.72
N GLN A 381 -23.22 -16.26 3.58
CA GLN A 381 -24.49 -16.56 2.89
C GLN A 381 -24.71 -15.51 1.81
N LEU A 382 -24.29 -15.82 0.58
CA LEU A 382 -24.18 -14.88 -0.53
C LEU A 382 -25.24 -15.08 -1.63
N GLY A 383 -26.21 -16.00 -1.42
CA GLY A 383 -27.31 -16.26 -2.34
C GLY A 383 -26.81 -16.89 -3.66
N GLU A 384 -26.93 -16.19 -4.78
CA GLU A 384 -26.49 -16.69 -6.09
C GLU A 384 -24.97 -16.95 -6.17
N TYR A 385 -24.18 -16.41 -5.21
CA TYR A 385 -22.74 -16.61 -5.09
C TYR A 385 -22.38 -17.64 -4.00
N ASP A 386 -23.29 -18.51 -3.58
CA ASP A 386 -23.00 -19.52 -2.55
C ASP A 386 -22.19 -20.71 -3.08
N GLU A 387 -22.12 -20.89 -4.40
CA GLU A 387 -21.24 -21.90 -5.01
C GLU A 387 -19.77 -21.64 -4.61
N PRO A 388 -19.01 -22.67 -4.25
CA PRO A 388 -17.58 -22.50 -3.92
C PRO A 388 -16.78 -21.95 -5.10
N VAL A 389 -15.80 -21.12 -4.80
CA VAL A 389 -14.83 -20.60 -5.79
C VAL A 389 -13.82 -21.69 -6.13
#